data_ec664ce46e722e3c85d7e94c9c3425e1
#
_entry.id   ec664ce46e722e3c85d7e94c9c3425e1
#
_cell.length_a   1.000
_cell.length_b   1.000
_cell.length_c   1.000
_cell.angle_alpha   90.00
_cell.angle_beta   90.00
_cell.angle_gamma   90.00
#
_symmetry.space_group_name_H-M   'P 1'
#
loop_
_entity.id
_entity.type
_entity.pdbx_description
1 polymer ?
#
loop_
_entity_poly.entity_id
_entity_poly.type
_entity_poly.pdbx_seq_one_letter_code
_entity_poly.pdbx_strand_id
1 'polypeptide(L)'
;TGHVLCGVGLDWQEPASWPGQRGCTALSLEHNALASLAREHQLPLVDLNTNNTSEVAARIRALNPDLILVSCYGRKVPDQVLQVARYGGVNCHPSLLPCFRGPAPIFWQYREGIDPLGISLHVMNSKWDAGDVIASRTLEVVDGLPGAYIQLRLSEALCDLLAETLERFPDGLSPLAQQQQDASYQSAPGPADFQVQTEWSARRIFNFMRATEHWGCAYPCEVNGRRYELKHALVFSADNGVDLLPNNPEVLHFECNPGLMVASYYH
;
A
#
# COMPACT_ATOMS: atom_id res chain seq x y z
N THR A 1 1.34 26.32 -5.54
CA THR A 1 2.75 25.84 -5.64
C THR A 1 3.47 26.30 -6.91
N GLY A 2 2.77 26.79 -7.95
CA GLY A 2 3.37 27.18 -9.24
C GLY A 2 3.74 26.01 -10.16
N HIS A 3 3.50 24.77 -9.76
CA HIS A 3 3.69 23.58 -10.59
C HIS A 3 2.48 23.32 -11.47
N VAL A 4 2.71 22.81 -12.69
CA VAL A 4 1.67 22.49 -13.66
C VAL A 4 1.70 21.00 -13.96
N LEU A 5 0.56 20.33 -13.82
CA LEU A 5 0.40 18.95 -14.26
C LEU A 5 0.26 18.93 -15.78
N CYS A 6 1.23 18.32 -16.48
CA CYS A 6 1.30 18.33 -17.94
C CYS A 6 0.69 17.08 -18.62
N GLY A 7 0.39 16.04 -17.87
CA GLY A 7 -0.25 14.82 -18.39
C GLY A 7 -0.39 13.74 -17.36
N VAL A 8 -1.15 12.71 -17.67
CA VAL A 8 -1.41 11.55 -16.80
C VAL A 8 -1.10 10.27 -17.58
N GLY A 9 -0.22 9.45 -17.03
CA GLY A 9 0.07 8.10 -17.52
C GLY A 9 -0.77 7.06 -16.80
N LEU A 10 -1.39 6.16 -17.51
CA LEU A 10 -2.24 5.11 -16.97
C LEU A 10 -1.87 3.74 -17.53
N ASP A 11 -1.89 2.75 -16.65
CA ASP A 11 -1.80 1.34 -17.01
C ASP A 11 -3.20 0.73 -16.98
N TRP A 12 -3.64 0.24 -18.14
CA TRP A 12 -4.98 -0.31 -18.33
C TRP A 12 -5.06 -1.81 -18.09
N GLN A 13 -3.94 -2.48 -17.83
CA GLN A 13 -3.98 -3.90 -17.51
C GLN A 13 -4.67 -4.10 -16.16
N GLU A 14 -5.57 -5.10 -16.13
CA GLU A 14 -6.06 -5.62 -14.86
C GLU A 14 -4.85 -5.95 -13.99
N PRO A 15 -4.79 -5.47 -12.74
CA PRO A 15 -3.80 -5.96 -11.81
C PRO A 15 -3.89 -7.47 -11.80
N ALA A 16 -2.75 -8.15 -11.88
CA ALA A 16 -2.71 -9.60 -11.77
C ALA A 16 -3.57 -10.00 -10.57
N SER A 17 -4.57 -10.85 -10.80
CA SER A 17 -5.54 -11.23 -9.77
C SER A 17 -4.78 -11.76 -8.56
N TRP A 18 -4.80 -11.01 -7.47
CA TRP A 18 -4.28 -11.47 -6.20
C TRP A 18 -5.08 -12.68 -5.76
N PRO A 19 -4.46 -13.73 -5.21
CA PRO A 19 -5.20 -14.86 -4.67
C PRO A 19 -6.23 -14.36 -3.66
N GLY A 20 -7.53 -14.53 -3.95
CA GLY A 20 -8.63 -14.11 -3.08
C GLY A 20 -9.44 -12.90 -3.55
N GLN A 21 -9.01 -12.11 -4.51
CA GLN A 21 -9.84 -11.06 -5.10
C GLN A 21 -10.95 -11.67 -5.98
N ARG A 22 -12.07 -12.03 -5.35
CA ARG A 22 -13.32 -12.28 -6.08
C ARG A 22 -14.03 -10.93 -6.28
N GLY A 23 -14.10 -10.46 -7.51
CA GLY A 23 -15.03 -9.38 -7.89
C GLY A 23 -14.42 -7.99 -8.09
N CYS A 24 -13.11 -7.82 -8.26
CA CYS A 24 -12.59 -6.62 -8.91
C CYS A 24 -12.97 -6.69 -10.40
N THR A 25 -14.05 -6.04 -10.75
CA THR A 25 -14.37 -5.78 -12.15
C THR A 25 -13.34 -4.78 -12.64
N ALA A 26 -12.57 -5.13 -13.66
CA ALA A 26 -11.75 -4.15 -14.36
C ALA A 26 -12.66 -3.05 -14.85
N LEU A 27 -12.46 -1.85 -14.34
CA LEU A 27 -13.16 -0.68 -14.86
C LEU A 27 -12.57 -0.40 -16.24
N SER A 28 -13.41 -0.31 -17.26
CA SER A 28 -13.00 0.16 -18.57
C SER A 28 -12.39 1.56 -18.46
N LEU A 29 -11.60 1.95 -19.45
CA LEU A 29 -11.07 3.32 -19.60
C LEU A 29 -12.10 4.43 -19.32
N GLU A 30 -13.34 4.18 -19.68
CA GLU A 30 -14.45 5.14 -19.53
C GLU A 30 -14.86 5.34 -18.06
N HIS A 31 -14.60 4.35 -17.21
CA HIS A 31 -14.99 4.35 -15.79
C HIS A 31 -13.79 4.54 -14.83
N ASN A 32 -12.58 4.71 -15.35
CA ASN A 32 -11.42 5.00 -14.50
C ASN A 32 -11.51 6.43 -13.99
N ALA A 33 -11.61 6.58 -12.67
CA ALA A 33 -11.75 7.89 -12.02
C ALA A 33 -10.60 8.86 -12.39
N LEU A 34 -9.37 8.36 -12.49
CA LEU A 34 -8.21 9.18 -12.86
C LEU A 34 -8.26 9.62 -14.33
N ALA A 35 -8.73 8.74 -15.24
CA ALA A 35 -8.95 9.10 -16.64
C ALA A 35 -10.07 10.14 -16.80
N SER A 36 -11.12 10.02 -16.00
CA SER A 36 -12.22 10.99 -16.00
C SER A 36 -11.75 12.36 -15.49
N LEU A 37 -11.00 12.37 -14.40
CA LEU A 37 -10.40 13.59 -13.85
C LEU A 37 -9.43 14.24 -14.85
N ALA A 38 -8.59 13.44 -15.51
CA ALA A 38 -7.68 13.97 -16.54
C ALA A 38 -8.42 14.61 -17.70
N ARG A 39 -9.53 14.02 -18.16
CA ARG A 39 -10.39 14.63 -19.23
C ARG A 39 -11.05 15.91 -18.75
N GLU A 40 -11.58 15.94 -17.52
CA GLU A 40 -12.19 17.13 -16.93
C GLU A 40 -11.21 18.31 -16.91
N HIS A 41 -9.96 18.03 -16.56
CA HIS A 41 -8.90 19.03 -16.54
C HIS A 41 -8.15 19.19 -17.88
N GLN A 42 -8.63 18.58 -18.96
CA GLN A 42 -8.05 18.64 -20.30
C GLN A 42 -6.56 18.20 -20.33
N LEU A 43 -6.19 17.25 -19.46
CA LEU A 43 -4.83 16.72 -19.41
C LEU A 43 -4.63 15.62 -20.44
N PRO A 44 -3.51 15.59 -21.17
CA PRO A 44 -3.15 14.48 -22.04
C PRO A 44 -3.07 13.16 -21.28
N LEU A 45 -3.66 12.11 -21.84
CA LEU A 45 -3.56 10.74 -21.33
C LEU A 45 -2.50 9.97 -22.12
N VAL A 46 -1.57 9.35 -21.40
CA VAL A 46 -0.56 8.47 -21.98
C VAL A 46 -0.88 7.03 -21.58
N ASP A 47 -1.13 6.19 -22.57
CA ASP A 47 -1.28 4.75 -22.38
C ASP A 47 0.09 4.12 -22.10
N LEU A 48 0.22 3.55 -20.92
CA LEU A 48 1.43 2.83 -20.46
C LEU A 48 1.34 1.32 -20.70
N ASN A 49 0.20 0.83 -21.22
CA ASN A 49 -0.06 -0.59 -21.48
C ASN A 49 0.53 -1.04 -22.82
N THR A 50 1.81 -0.77 -23.03
CA THR A 50 2.55 -1.24 -24.21
C THR A 50 3.90 -1.77 -23.79
N ASN A 51 4.35 -2.84 -24.47
CA ASN A 51 5.70 -3.37 -24.28
C ASN A 51 6.77 -2.52 -25.00
N ASN A 52 6.35 -1.47 -25.72
CA ASN A 52 7.25 -0.58 -26.44
C ASN A 52 7.67 0.61 -25.54
N THR A 53 8.68 0.38 -24.73
CA THR A 53 9.27 1.41 -23.85
C THR A 53 9.66 2.69 -24.59
N SER A 54 10.18 2.57 -25.82
CA SER A 54 10.59 3.74 -26.61
C SER A 54 9.40 4.59 -27.02
N GLU A 55 8.27 3.98 -27.32
CA GLU A 55 7.03 4.68 -27.65
C GLU A 55 6.49 5.42 -26.41
N VAL A 56 6.45 4.77 -25.24
CA VAL A 56 6.06 5.40 -23.98
C VAL A 56 6.96 6.60 -23.69
N ALA A 57 8.28 6.41 -23.78
CA ALA A 57 9.24 7.48 -23.55
C ALA A 57 9.06 8.67 -24.54
N ALA A 58 8.75 8.38 -25.82
CA ALA A 58 8.48 9.41 -26.80
C ALA A 58 7.19 10.21 -26.49
N ARG A 59 6.12 9.52 -26.10
CA ARG A 59 4.85 10.15 -25.71
C ARG A 59 5.02 11.05 -24.48
N ILE A 60 5.73 10.56 -23.46
CA ILE A 60 6.02 11.34 -22.25
C ILE A 60 6.92 12.53 -22.57
N ARG A 61 7.94 12.35 -23.43
CA ARG A 61 8.83 13.42 -23.87
C ARG A 61 8.08 14.57 -24.57
N ALA A 62 7.04 14.22 -25.33
CA ALA A 62 6.20 15.24 -26.00
C ALA A 62 5.48 16.17 -25.02
N LEU A 63 5.30 15.75 -23.76
CA LEU A 63 4.73 16.57 -22.69
C LEU A 63 5.78 17.46 -21.99
N ASN A 64 7.07 17.26 -22.29
CA ASN A 64 8.20 18.00 -21.72
C ASN A 64 8.16 18.09 -20.17
N PRO A 65 8.05 16.97 -19.44
CA PRO A 65 7.95 17.01 -17.98
C PRO A 65 9.30 17.35 -17.33
N ASP A 66 9.28 18.12 -16.27
CA ASP A 66 10.43 18.30 -15.41
C ASP A 66 10.59 17.12 -14.44
N LEU A 67 9.49 16.53 -13.99
CA LEU A 67 9.46 15.45 -13.01
C LEU A 67 8.35 14.44 -13.37
N ILE A 68 8.61 13.16 -13.13
CA ILE A 68 7.60 12.09 -13.21
C ILE A 68 7.24 11.68 -11.78
N LEU A 69 5.96 11.82 -11.43
CA LEU A 69 5.43 11.32 -10.15
C LEU A 69 4.77 9.97 -10.36
N VAL A 70 5.09 9.01 -9.52
CA VAL A 70 4.56 7.65 -9.57
C VAL A 70 3.86 7.32 -8.25
N SER A 71 2.66 6.76 -8.34
CA SER A 71 1.92 6.26 -7.18
C SER A 71 1.07 5.07 -7.62
N CYS A 72 1.00 4.03 -6.79
CA CYS A 72 0.18 2.83 -7.04
C CYS A 72 0.42 2.16 -8.40
N TYR A 73 1.64 2.24 -8.94
CA TYR A 73 1.99 1.64 -10.23
C TYR A 73 2.66 0.28 -10.02
N GLY A 74 1.98 -0.80 -10.45
CA GLY A 74 2.37 -2.18 -10.16
C GLY A 74 3.51 -2.74 -11.02
N ARG A 75 4.08 -1.94 -11.94
CA ARG A 75 5.18 -2.36 -12.83
C ARG A 75 6.40 -1.47 -12.65
N LYS A 76 7.54 -1.99 -13.07
CA LYS A 76 8.77 -1.20 -13.09
C LYS A 76 8.69 -0.15 -14.18
N VAL A 77 8.98 1.10 -13.83
CA VAL A 77 9.18 2.17 -14.81
C VAL A 77 10.60 2.04 -15.38
N PRO A 78 10.77 1.83 -16.69
CA PRO A 78 12.09 1.69 -17.29
C PRO A 78 12.93 2.97 -17.16
N ASP A 79 14.24 2.81 -17.00
CA ASP A 79 15.18 3.95 -16.89
C ASP A 79 15.06 4.91 -18.08
N GLN A 80 14.84 4.38 -19.27
CA GLN A 80 14.61 5.17 -20.50
C GLN A 80 13.41 6.13 -20.36
N VAL A 81 12.38 5.74 -19.60
CA VAL A 81 11.20 6.57 -19.32
C VAL A 81 11.55 7.62 -18.26
N LEU A 82 12.21 7.21 -17.19
CA LEU A 82 12.61 8.13 -16.10
C LEU A 82 13.55 9.23 -16.60
N GLN A 83 14.47 8.91 -17.51
CA GLN A 83 15.43 9.85 -18.11
C GLN A 83 14.80 10.88 -19.07
N VAL A 84 13.51 10.76 -19.36
CA VAL A 84 12.79 11.77 -20.16
C VAL A 84 12.63 13.07 -19.37
N ALA A 85 12.36 12.97 -18.08
CA ALA A 85 12.19 14.12 -17.20
C ALA A 85 13.55 14.63 -16.68
N ARG A 86 13.69 15.96 -16.60
CA ARG A 86 14.93 16.62 -16.14
C ARG A 86 15.39 16.14 -14.77
N TYR A 87 14.43 15.89 -13.86
CA TYR A 87 14.68 15.45 -12.48
C TYR A 87 14.31 13.99 -12.25
N GLY A 88 14.09 13.22 -13.34
CA GLY A 88 13.75 11.79 -13.23
C GLY A 88 12.37 11.53 -12.66
N GLY A 89 12.28 10.47 -11.84
CA GLY A 89 11.03 10.03 -11.24
C GLY A 89 11.09 10.01 -9.71
N VAL A 90 9.97 10.31 -9.08
CA VAL A 90 9.70 10.18 -7.65
C VAL A 90 8.53 9.23 -7.46
N ASN A 91 8.70 8.23 -6.58
CA ASN A 91 7.64 7.32 -6.21
C ASN A 91 7.11 7.62 -4.80
N CYS A 92 5.78 7.52 -4.67
CA CYS A 92 5.06 7.58 -3.39
C CYS A 92 4.94 6.15 -2.84
N HIS A 93 5.70 5.82 -1.80
CA HIS A 93 5.74 4.48 -1.24
C HIS A 93 5.14 4.45 0.18
N PRO A 94 4.09 3.65 0.45
CA PRO A 94 3.44 3.64 1.76
C PRO A 94 4.16 2.75 2.78
N SER A 95 5.45 3.05 3.04
CA SER A 95 6.21 2.55 4.17
C SER A 95 7.34 3.53 4.53
N LEU A 96 7.94 3.37 5.71
CA LEU A 96 9.22 4.01 6.05
C LEU A 96 10.36 3.24 5.40
N LEU A 97 10.83 3.72 4.24
CA LEU A 97 12.00 3.17 3.59
C LEU A 97 13.25 3.38 4.46
N PRO A 98 14.16 2.38 4.52
CA PRO A 98 14.32 1.23 3.63
C PRO A 98 13.50 -0.02 3.97
N CYS A 99 12.64 0.03 4.99
CA CYS A 99 11.80 -1.10 5.38
C CYS A 99 10.59 -1.27 4.45
N PHE A 100 10.16 -2.52 4.27
CA PHE A 100 8.95 -2.87 3.50
C PHE A 100 8.96 -2.39 2.04
N ARG A 101 10.10 -2.48 1.35
CA ARG A 101 10.15 -2.38 -0.11
C ARG A 101 9.28 -3.47 -0.72
N GLY A 102 8.71 -3.22 -1.91
CA GLY A 102 7.92 -4.19 -2.64
C GLY A 102 6.44 -3.81 -2.80
N PRO A 103 5.61 -4.70 -3.37
CA PRO A 103 4.31 -4.33 -3.93
C PRO A 103 3.18 -4.15 -2.91
N ALA A 104 3.31 -4.63 -1.67
CA ALA A 104 2.23 -4.61 -0.69
C ALA A 104 2.67 -4.12 0.72
N PRO A 105 3.31 -2.93 0.83
CA PRO A 105 3.89 -2.48 2.10
C PRO A 105 2.87 -2.29 3.22
N ILE A 106 1.64 -1.88 2.92
CA ILE A 106 0.57 -1.72 3.92
C ILE A 106 0.22 -3.07 4.56
N PHE A 107 0.06 -4.12 3.73
CA PHE A 107 -0.19 -5.48 4.21
C PHE A 107 0.89 -5.92 5.22
N TRP A 108 2.15 -5.76 4.83
CA TRP A 108 3.27 -6.21 5.65
C TRP A 108 3.46 -5.40 6.93
N GLN A 109 3.24 -4.08 6.89
CA GLN A 109 3.28 -3.27 8.11
C GLN A 109 2.23 -3.74 9.13
N TYR A 110 0.98 -4.02 8.70
CA TYR A 110 -0.05 -4.55 9.59
C TYR A 110 0.26 -5.98 10.05
N ARG A 111 0.76 -6.82 9.13
CA ARG A 111 1.16 -8.19 9.47
C ARG A 111 2.26 -8.20 10.53
N GLU A 112 3.24 -7.32 10.45
CA GLU A 112 4.33 -7.19 11.43
C GLU A 112 3.94 -6.37 12.67
N GLY A 113 2.73 -5.83 12.71
CA GLY A 113 2.24 -5.05 13.85
C GLY A 113 2.94 -3.71 14.02
N ILE A 114 3.35 -3.09 12.91
CA ILE A 114 4.03 -1.79 12.92
C ILE A 114 3.07 -0.69 13.35
N ASP A 115 3.47 0.09 14.32
CA ASP A 115 2.79 1.29 14.81
C ASP A 115 3.85 2.28 15.30
N PRO A 116 3.94 3.49 14.73
CA PRO A 116 3.13 4.05 13.66
C PRO A 116 3.44 3.49 12.26
N LEU A 117 2.47 3.57 11.33
CA LEU A 117 2.67 3.29 9.92
C LEU A 117 3.59 4.37 9.30
N GLY A 118 4.25 4.00 8.20
CA GLY A 118 5.13 4.92 7.48
C GLY A 118 4.72 5.17 6.04
N ILE A 119 5.14 6.32 5.54
CA ILE A 119 5.11 6.70 4.11
C ILE A 119 6.41 7.36 3.74
N SER A 120 6.85 7.20 2.49
CA SER A 120 8.07 7.82 1.95
C SER A 120 7.88 8.30 0.52
N LEU A 121 8.53 9.41 0.19
CA LEU A 121 8.82 9.82 -1.17
C LEU A 121 10.28 9.51 -1.47
N HIS A 122 10.56 8.82 -2.55
CA HIS A 122 11.93 8.46 -2.92
C HIS A 122 12.20 8.65 -4.41
N VAL A 123 13.43 8.91 -4.76
CA VAL A 123 13.91 8.95 -6.14
C VAL A 123 13.81 7.54 -6.73
N MET A 124 13.32 7.44 -7.95
CA MET A 124 13.25 6.16 -8.66
C MET A 124 14.60 5.83 -9.33
N ASN A 125 14.95 4.56 -9.30
CA ASN A 125 16.10 4.02 -10.00
C ASN A 125 15.83 2.61 -10.54
N SER A 126 16.85 1.94 -11.05
CA SER A 126 16.75 0.59 -11.62
C SER A 126 16.39 -0.52 -10.60
N LYS A 127 16.40 -0.25 -9.31
CA LYS A 127 16.03 -1.20 -8.25
C LYS A 127 14.68 -0.84 -7.64
N TRP A 128 13.89 -1.84 -7.24
CA TRP A 128 12.61 -1.60 -6.58
C TRP A 128 12.80 -0.88 -5.26
N ASP A 129 12.13 0.26 -5.10
CA ASP A 129 12.01 1.07 -3.89
C ASP A 129 13.34 1.39 -3.16
N ALA A 130 14.48 1.35 -3.89
CA ALA A 130 15.82 1.44 -3.32
C ALA A 130 16.52 2.78 -3.60
N GLY A 131 15.87 3.74 -4.24
CA GLY A 131 16.42 5.06 -4.47
C GLY A 131 16.37 5.95 -3.23
N ASP A 132 17.10 7.04 -3.26
CA ASP A 132 17.29 7.95 -2.13
C ASP A 132 15.96 8.52 -1.64
N VAL A 133 15.76 8.54 -0.33
CA VAL A 133 14.55 9.06 0.30
C VAL A 133 14.59 10.58 0.33
N ILE A 134 13.54 11.21 -0.18
CA ILE A 134 13.38 12.67 -0.23
C ILE A 134 12.70 13.18 1.04
N ALA A 135 11.62 12.49 1.44
CA ALA A 135 10.84 12.84 2.61
C ALA A 135 10.11 11.60 3.13
N SER A 136 9.82 11.59 4.42
CA SER A 136 9.03 10.53 5.07
C SER A 136 8.13 11.11 6.14
N ARG A 137 7.05 10.39 6.44
CA ARG A 137 6.11 10.74 7.51
C ARG A 137 5.56 9.48 8.16
N THR A 138 5.22 9.56 9.45
CA THR A 138 4.51 8.51 10.19
C THR A 138 3.05 8.88 10.39
N LEU A 139 2.21 7.83 10.50
CA LEU A 139 0.78 7.94 10.80
C LEU A 139 0.42 6.95 11.90
N GLU A 140 -0.23 7.43 12.93
CA GLU A 140 -0.78 6.61 14.02
C GLU A 140 -1.75 5.56 13.49
N VAL A 141 -1.62 4.33 13.99
CA VAL A 141 -2.58 3.25 13.71
C VAL A 141 -3.88 3.55 14.45
N VAL A 142 -4.99 3.53 13.73
CA VAL A 142 -6.33 3.57 14.29
C VAL A 142 -6.88 2.15 14.33
N ASP A 143 -7.18 1.66 15.54
CA ASP A 143 -7.63 0.29 15.74
C ASP A 143 -8.94 0.00 14.99
N GLY A 144 -8.98 -1.13 14.31
CA GLY A 144 -10.14 -1.64 13.60
C GLY A 144 -10.48 -0.90 12.30
N LEU A 145 -9.63 -0.02 11.83
CA LEU A 145 -9.88 0.70 10.59
C LEU A 145 -9.84 -0.26 9.39
N PRO A 146 -10.90 -0.30 8.54
CA PRO A 146 -10.90 -1.12 7.33
C PRO A 146 -9.85 -0.65 6.32
N GLY A 147 -9.32 -1.60 5.52
CA GLY A 147 -8.24 -1.34 4.56
C GLY A 147 -8.49 -0.17 3.60
N ALA A 148 -9.72 0.02 3.13
CA ALA A 148 -10.07 1.15 2.26
C ALA A 148 -9.85 2.52 2.94
N TYR A 149 -10.20 2.64 4.22
CA TYR A 149 -9.98 3.87 4.99
C TYR A 149 -8.50 4.09 5.34
N ILE A 150 -7.75 2.99 5.55
CA ILE A 150 -6.29 3.07 5.74
C ILE A 150 -5.65 3.62 4.47
N GLN A 151 -6.01 3.09 3.30
CA GLN A 151 -5.53 3.58 2.01
C GLN A 151 -5.85 5.06 1.79
N LEU A 152 -7.07 5.48 2.13
CA LEU A 152 -7.47 6.88 2.04
C LEU A 152 -6.58 7.77 2.91
N ARG A 153 -6.42 7.46 4.20
CA ARG A 153 -5.58 8.24 5.13
C ARG A 153 -4.12 8.31 4.67
N LEU A 154 -3.57 7.18 4.19
CA LEU A 154 -2.20 7.16 3.67
C LEU A 154 -2.07 7.98 2.39
N SER A 155 -3.08 7.96 1.51
CA SER A 155 -3.10 8.77 0.29
C SER A 155 -3.17 10.25 0.60
N GLU A 156 -4.01 10.67 1.55
CA GLU A 156 -4.08 12.07 2.02
C GLU A 156 -2.72 12.53 2.56
N ALA A 157 -2.12 11.74 3.45
CA ALA A 157 -0.81 12.08 4.01
C ALA A 157 0.32 12.10 2.97
N LEU A 158 0.26 11.21 1.95
CA LEU A 158 1.18 11.23 0.81
C LEU A 158 0.99 12.48 -0.04
N CYS A 159 -0.27 12.92 -0.29
CA CYS A 159 -0.55 14.14 -1.02
C CYS A 159 -0.01 15.38 -0.28
N ASP A 160 -0.20 15.46 1.04
CA ASP A 160 0.34 16.54 1.86
C ASP A 160 1.87 16.55 1.83
N LEU A 161 2.51 15.39 2.04
CA LEU A 161 3.96 15.24 1.99
C LEU A 161 4.52 15.60 0.62
N LEU A 162 3.82 15.23 -0.45
CA LEU A 162 4.19 15.59 -1.82
C LEU A 162 4.07 17.09 -2.06
N ALA A 163 2.98 17.72 -1.62
CA ALA A 163 2.77 19.16 -1.76
C ALA A 163 3.89 19.95 -1.06
N GLU A 164 4.21 19.62 0.19
CA GLU A 164 5.31 20.22 0.94
C GLU A 164 6.69 20.01 0.28
N THR A 165 6.86 18.84 -0.35
CA THR A 165 8.09 18.50 -1.08
C THR A 165 8.22 19.34 -2.35
N LEU A 166 7.12 19.48 -3.11
CA LEU A 166 7.10 20.26 -4.34
C LEU A 166 7.32 21.77 -4.09
N GLU A 167 6.87 22.31 -2.96
CA GLU A 167 7.15 23.71 -2.60
C GLU A 167 8.64 24.02 -2.50
N ARG A 168 9.46 23.02 -2.15
CA ARG A 168 10.94 23.15 -2.04
C ARG A 168 11.68 22.67 -3.27
N PHE A 169 10.95 22.12 -4.26
CA PHE A 169 11.53 21.56 -5.47
C PHE A 169 11.92 22.66 -6.49
N PRO A 170 13.07 22.52 -7.20
CA PRO A 170 14.03 21.43 -7.09
C PRO A 170 15.17 21.69 -6.08
N ASP A 171 15.40 22.93 -5.68
CA ASP A 171 16.67 23.36 -5.08
C ASP A 171 16.72 23.11 -3.55
N GLY A 172 15.57 22.92 -2.91
CA GLY A 172 15.47 22.68 -1.47
C GLY A 172 15.40 21.21 -1.06
N LEU A 173 15.65 20.28 -1.96
CA LEU A 173 15.64 18.84 -1.67
C LEU A 173 17.03 18.30 -1.40
N SER A 174 17.13 17.47 -0.38
CA SER A 174 18.37 16.77 -0.02
C SER A 174 18.06 15.27 0.15
N PRO A 175 17.96 14.51 -0.95
CA PRO A 175 17.71 13.09 -0.87
C PRO A 175 18.79 12.36 -0.07
N LEU A 176 18.38 11.44 0.80
CA LEU A 176 19.26 10.66 1.67
C LEU A 176 19.31 9.21 1.19
N ALA A 177 20.53 8.71 1.01
CA ALA A 177 20.75 7.31 0.64
C ALA A 177 20.18 6.37 1.69
N GLN A 178 19.47 5.35 1.23
CA GLN A 178 18.92 4.32 2.12
C GLN A 178 20.01 3.43 2.70
N GLN A 179 19.96 3.20 4.01
CA GLN A 179 20.90 2.29 4.70
C GLN A 179 20.54 0.84 4.35
N GLN A 180 21.42 0.16 3.63
CA GLN A 180 21.13 -1.19 3.10
C GLN A 180 21.04 -2.27 4.18
N GLN A 181 21.73 -2.10 5.31
CA GLN A 181 21.64 -3.03 6.45
C GLN A 181 20.24 -3.05 7.09
N ASP A 182 19.47 -1.98 6.97
CA ASP A 182 18.14 -1.85 7.55
C ASP A 182 17.03 -2.17 6.52
N ALA A 183 17.43 -2.49 5.28
CA ALA A 183 16.50 -2.69 4.20
C ALA A 183 15.80 -4.05 4.28
N SER A 184 14.50 -4.03 4.06
CA SER A 184 13.72 -5.25 3.84
C SER A 184 12.94 -5.16 2.53
N TYR A 185 12.73 -6.32 1.90
CA TYR A 185 11.91 -6.46 0.72
C TYR A 185 10.92 -7.60 0.92
N GLN A 186 9.64 -7.33 0.72
CA GLN A 186 8.59 -8.33 0.78
C GLN A 186 7.93 -8.46 -0.60
N SER A 187 7.73 -9.72 -1.01
CA SER A 187 6.96 -10.03 -2.22
C SER A 187 5.48 -9.74 -2.03
N ALA A 188 4.72 -9.92 -3.09
CA ALA A 188 3.27 -9.96 -2.98
C ALA A 188 2.83 -11.05 -2.00
N PRO A 189 1.91 -10.77 -1.06
CA PRO A 189 1.47 -11.76 -0.10
C PRO A 189 0.72 -12.91 -0.77
N GLY A 190 1.00 -14.13 -0.33
CA GLY A 190 0.31 -15.35 -0.72
C GLY A 190 -0.66 -15.83 0.37
N PRO A 191 -1.39 -16.93 0.14
CA PRO A 191 -2.36 -17.47 1.12
C PRO A 191 -1.76 -17.76 2.49
N ALA A 192 -0.51 -18.23 2.56
CA ALA A 192 0.18 -18.52 3.81
C ALA A 192 0.46 -17.26 4.66
N ASP A 193 0.54 -16.09 4.03
CA ASP A 193 0.81 -14.83 4.72
C ASP A 193 -0.38 -14.30 5.51
N PHE A 194 -1.59 -14.85 5.28
CA PHE A 194 -2.79 -14.54 6.06
C PHE A 194 -2.90 -15.32 7.37
N GLN A 195 -2.01 -16.29 7.61
CA GLN A 195 -2.00 -17.01 8.87
C GLN A 195 -1.72 -16.06 10.02
N VAL A 196 -2.57 -16.12 11.06
CA VAL A 196 -2.39 -15.42 12.33
C VAL A 196 -1.94 -16.40 13.42
N GLN A 197 -1.25 -15.89 14.42
CA GLN A 197 -0.64 -16.69 15.50
C GLN A 197 -1.12 -16.14 16.83
N THR A 198 -1.47 -17.02 17.78
CA THR A 198 -1.94 -16.63 19.11
C THR A 198 -0.85 -15.97 19.96
N GLU A 199 0.41 -16.11 19.59
CA GLU A 199 1.56 -15.42 20.16
C GLU A 199 1.60 -13.92 19.85
N TRP A 200 0.86 -13.47 18.80
CA TRP A 200 0.69 -12.06 18.55
C TRP A 200 -0.28 -11.44 19.54
N SER A 201 -0.16 -10.14 19.79
CA SER A 201 -1.15 -9.45 20.60
C SER A 201 -2.53 -9.45 19.92
N ALA A 202 -3.59 -9.48 20.72
CA ALA A 202 -4.96 -9.41 20.22
C ALA A 202 -5.19 -8.15 19.35
N ARG A 203 -4.60 -6.99 19.73
CA ARG A 203 -4.63 -5.75 18.94
C ARG A 203 -3.99 -5.93 17.56
N ARG A 204 -2.83 -6.63 17.46
CA ARG A 204 -2.17 -6.90 16.18
C ARG A 204 -3.02 -7.79 15.28
N ILE A 205 -3.58 -8.89 15.81
CA ILE A 205 -4.45 -9.78 15.06
C ILE A 205 -5.67 -9.02 14.56
N PHE A 206 -6.34 -8.28 15.44
CA PHE A 206 -7.52 -7.50 15.12
C PHE A 206 -7.25 -6.50 14.00
N ASN A 207 -6.22 -5.69 14.14
CA ASN A 207 -5.87 -4.68 13.15
C ASN A 207 -5.43 -5.29 11.81
N PHE A 208 -4.65 -6.37 11.83
CA PHE A 208 -4.25 -7.07 10.61
C PHE A 208 -5.46 -7.62 9.85
N MET A 209 -6.37 -8.31 10.53
CA MET A 209 -7.58 -8.84 9.90
C MET A 209 -8.46 -7.72 9.34
N ARG A 210 -8.68 -6.63 10.09
CA ARG A 210 -9.48 -5.47 9.64
C ARG A 210 -8.84 -4.76 8.45
N ALA A 211 -7.53 -4.56 8.48
CA ALA A 211 -6.79 -3.90 7.40
C ALA A 211 -6.79 -4.70 6.09
N THR A 212 -6.86 -6.03 6.18
CA THR A 212 -6.71 -6.94 5.03
C THR A 212 -8.00 -7.68 4.64
N GLU A 213 -9.11 -7.43 5.30
CA GLU A 213 -10.41 -8.08 5.05
C GLU A 213 -10.87 -7.98 3.57
N HIS A 214 -10.56 -6.87 2.91
CA HIS A 214 -10.91 -6.64 1.51
C HIS A 214 -10.19 -7.57 0.51
N TRP A 215 -9.16 -8.31 0.95
CA TRP A 215 -8.52 -9.35 0.14
C TRP A 215 -9.37 -10.61 0.01
N GLY A 216 -10.41 -10.77 0.84
CA GLY A 216 -11.35 -11.89 0.78
C GLY A 216 -10.73 -13.25 1.16
N CYS A 217 -9.59 -13.24 1.84
CA CYS A 217 -8.91 -14.44 2.33
C CYS A 217 -9.40 -14.81 3.73
N ALA A 218 -9.44 -16.10 4.03
CA ALA A 218 -9.55 -16.58 5.39
C ALA A 218 -8.22 -16.41 6.13
N TYR A 219 -8.28 -16.37 7.47
CA TYR A 219 -7.11 -16.24 8.33
C TYR A 219 -6.92 -17.56 9.10
N PRO A 220 -6.05 -18.45 8.61
CA PRO A 220 -5.74 -19.69 9.35
C PRO A 220 -5.17 -19.36 10.72
N CYS A 221 -5.69 -20.02 11.76
CA CYS A 221 -5.24 -19.86 13.14
C CYS A 221 -5.32 -21.18 13.87
N GLU A 222 -4.33 -21.50 14.70
CA GLU A 222 -4.36 -22.65 15.60
C GLU A 222 -4.65 -22.18 17.02
N VAL A 223 -5.73 -22.69 17.62
CA VAL A 223 -6.15 -22.38 18.98
C VAL A 223 -6.32 -23.67 19.75
N ASN A 224 -5.56 -23.86 20.82
CA ASN A 224 -5.58 -25.06 21.66
C ASN A 224 -5.44 -26.38 20.86
N GLY A 225 -4.53 -26.40 19.87
CA GLY A 225 -4.26 -27.58 19.03
C GLY A 225 -5.34 -27.86 17.97
N ARG A 226 -6.31 -26.96 17.81
CA ARG A 226 -7.34 -27.07 16.77
C ARG A 226 -7.17 -25.92 15.75
N ARG A 227 -7.21 -26.26 14.46
CA ARG A 227 -7.13 -25.29 13.37
C ARG A 227 -8.49 -24.71 13.06
N TYR A 228 -8.54 -23.40 12.88
CA TYR A 228 -9.67 -22.60 12.49
C TYR A 228 -9.32 -21.75 11.26
N GLU A 229 -10.31 -21.48 10.44
CA GLU A 229 -10.24 -20.50 9.34
C GLU A 229 -11.07 -19.29 9.76
N LEU A 230 -10.42 -18.27 10.35
CA LEU A 230 -11.10 -17.08 10.83
C LEU A 230 -11.58 -16.25 9.64
N LYS A 231 -12.70 -15.55 9.82
CA LYS A 231 -13.37 -14.78 8.77
C LYS A 231 -13.33 -13.28 9.04
N HIS A 232 -13.89 -12.85 10.15
CA HIS A 232 -13.96 -11.45 10.54
C HIS A 232 -13.45 -11.26 11.97
N ALA A 233 -12.62 -10.23 12.17
CA ALA A 233 -12.28 -9.73 13.48
C ALA A 233 -13.47 -8.93 14.04
N LEU A 234 -13.99 -9.31 15.19
CA LEU A 234 -15.18 -8.68 15.78
C LEU A 234 -14.78 -7.68 16.86
N VAL A 235 -14.00 -8.10 17.82
CA VAL A 235 -13.56 -7.28 18.94
C VAL A 235 -12.28 -7.84 19.55
N PHE A 236 -11.51 -7.01 20.23
CA PHE A 236 -10.38 -7.45 21.04
C PHE A 236 -10.37 -6.71 22.39
N SER A 237 -9.69 -7.31 23.38
CA SER A 237 -9.27 -6.66 24.61
C SER A 237 -7.76 -6.75 24.75
N ALA A 238 -7.13 -5.70 25.24
CA ALA A 238 -5.72 -5.73 25.58
C ALA A 238 -5.43 -6.56 26.84
N ASP A 239 -6.44 -6.70 27.72
CA ASP A 239 -6.37 -7.41 28.97
C ASP A 239 -7.08 -8.78 28.88
N ASN A 240 -6.46 -9.81 29.43
CA ASN A 240 -7.10 -11.12 29.58
C ASN A 240 -8.12 -11.06 30.72
N GLY A 241 -9.41 -11.17 30.44
CA GLY A 241 -10.43 -11.29 31.49
C GLY A 241 -11.70 -10.48 31.36
N VAL A 242 -11.96 -9.90 30.20
CA VAL A 242 -13.21 -9.21 29.92
C VAL A 242 -14.10 -10.12 29.05
N ASP A 243 -15.34 -10.38 29.50
CA ASP A 243 -16.37 -10.98 28.67
C ASP A 243 -16.74 -9.99 27.56
N LEU A 244 -16.14 -10.13 26.39
CA LEU A 244 -16.30 -9.19 25.28
C LEU A 244 -17.61 -9.35 24.52
N LEU A 245 -18.12 -10.59 24.44
CA LEU A 245 -19.39 -10.92 23.77
C LEU A 245 -19.98 -12.19 24.43
N PRO A 246 -21.33 -12.35 24.41
CA PRO A 246 -21.96 -13.58 24.88
C PRO A 246 -21.52 -14.78 24.02
N ASN A 247 -21.50 -15.97 24.64
CA ASN A 247 -21.19 -17.21 23.95
C ASN A 247 -22.12 -17.42 22.76
N ASN A 248 -21.56 -17.41 21.56
CA ASN A 248 -22.22 -17.68 20.32
C ASN A 248 -21.44 -18.79 19.58
N PRO A 249 -22.08 -19.87 19.12
CA PRO A 249 -21.39 -20.96 18.43
C PRO A 249 -20.73 -20.54 17.09
N GLU A 250 -21.08 -19.36 16.55
CA GLU A 250 -20.48 -18.81 15.33
C GLU A 250 -19.24 -17.96 15.56
N VAL A 251 -18.86 -17.76 16.81
CA VAL A 251 -17.68 -16.95 17.16
C VAL A 251 -16.70 -17.72 18.02
N LEU A 252 -15.43 -17.50 17.77
CA LEU A 252 -14.31 -18.06 18.52
C LEU A 252 -13.74 -16.99 19.44
N HIS A 253 -13.63 -17.33 20.73
CA HIS A 253 -12.91 -16.55 21.73
C HIS A 253 -11.57 -17.24 21.99
N PHE A 254 -10.46 -16.52 21.88
CA PHE A 254 -9.16 -17.11 22.14
C PHE A 254 -8.17 -16.11 22.73
N GLU A 255 -7.33 -16.61 23.61
CA GLU A 255 -6.26 -15.84 24.25
C GLU A 255 -5.14 -15.57 23.24
N CYS A 256 -4.57 -14.37 23.36
CA CYS A 256 -3.43 -13.88 22.60
C CYS A 256 -2.33 -13.40 23.55
N ASN A 257 -1.18 -13.02 23.04
CA ASN A 257 -0.08 -12.58 23.88
C ASN A 257 0.37 -11.14 23.55
N PRO A 258 -0.15 -10.11 24.27
CA PRO A 258 -1.24 -10.16 25.26
C PRO A 258 -2.62 -10.02 24.62
N GLY A 259 -3.66 -10.31 25.42
CA GLY A 259 -5.04 -9.97 25.19
C GLY A 259 -5.97 -11.11 24.79
N LEU A 260 -7.24 -10.77 24.60
CA LEU A 260 -8.30 -11.68 24.17
C LEU A 260 -8.85 -11.23 22.82
N MET A 261 -8.99 -12.16 21.89
CA MET A 261 -9.53 -11.93 20.55
C MET A 261 -10.86 -12.66 20.37
N VAL A 262 -11.80 -12.00 19.68
CA VAL A 262 -13.06 -12.60 19.25
C VAL A 262 -13.20 -12.46 17.74
N ALA A 263 -13.39 -13.58 17.06
CA ALA A 263 -13.54 -13.61 15.62
C ALA A 263 -14.64 -14.60 15.19
N SER A 264 -15.32 -14.31 14.07
CA SER A 264 -16.11 -15.32 13.37
C SER A 264 -15.20 -16.23 12.55
N TYR A 265 -15.66 -17.43 12.25
CA TYR A 265 -14.90 -18.41 11.48
C TYR A 265 -15.81 -19.16 10.48
N TYR A 266 -15.19 -19.84 9.51
CA TYR A 266 -15.89 -20.72 8.59
C TYR A 266 -16.09 -22.11 9.25
N HIS A 267 -17.29 -22.70 9.04
CA HIS A 267 -17.64 -24.03 9.53
C HIS A 267 -17.14 -25.14 8.61
#